data_1a23f3a023b4c77478f483334a31dbee
#
_entry.id   1a23f3a023b4c77478f483334a31dbee
#
_cell.length_a   1.000
_cell.length_b   1.000
_cell.length_c   1.000
_cell.angle_alpha   90.00
_cell.angle_beta   90.00
_cell.angle_gamma   90.00
#
_symmetry.space_group_name_H-M   'P 1'
#
loop_
_entity.id
_entity.type
_entity.pdbx_description
1 polymer ?
#
loop_
_entity_poly.entity_id
_entity_poly.type
_entity_poly.pdbx_seq_one_letter_code
_entity_poly.pdbx_strand_id
1 'polypeptide(L)'
;MRIAYIIEQLSEVGGLERILVDKMNWLCSQSKTEVVLILLWHDKKQLAYHLDERIKIVRLNVPRVKGGIFFPLVWLLYNREVKRVHPDITVFSWVAGALLATFGMKCGKTIFESHSDSRLLKHHWLLRTLQHRVDAVVTLTPEDAACFTSARMVDVIPNFTSLQPVAEVDYTRKHCIAMGRLVVEKDYPRMIALWSRIVQTHPDWVLDIYGEGSERGKVEQAISHFHLERQVVLHGSTQNVTEAFASGSIFLLTSRTEGFALVLVEAATCGLPIVAFDCPYGPRNVMDEKNGFLIPYENDDAYVAAVLQLMDSVAFRKKIGDESQNDITRFSQECVMQRWVHLFSRLMFSTQCL
;
A
#
# COMPACT_ATOMS: atom_id res chain seq x y z
N MET A 1 6.56 -0.15 26.41
CA MET A 1 5.90 0.92 25.65
C MET A 1 4.56 0.39 25.12
N ARG A 2 3.48 1.13 25.33
CA ARG A 2 2.15 0.76 24.86
C ARG A 2 1.76 1.61 23.66
N ILE A 3 1.48 0.96 22.53
CA ILE A 3 1.13 1.64 21.27
C ILE A 3 -0.32 1.29 20.92
N ALA A 4 -1.16 2.30 20.71
CA ALA A 4 -2.54 2.12 20.25
C ALA A 4 -2.66 2.50 18.77
N TYR A 5 -3.21 1.60 17.96
CA TYR A 5 -3.59 1.84 16.58
C TYR A 5 -5.09 2.11 16.50
N ILE A 6 -5.46 3.24 15.91
CA ILE A 6 -6.87 3.64 15.72
C ILE A 6 -7.20 3.43 14.25
N ILE A 7 -8.01 2.42 13.97
CA ILE A 7 -8.28 1.94 12.61
C ILE A 7 -9.80 1.86 12.39
N GLU A 8 -10.26 2.23 11.22
CA GLU A 8 -11.68 2.20 10.88
C GLU A 8 -12.21 0.77 10.84
N GLN A 9 -11.58 -0.11 10.06
CA GLN A 9 -11.90 -1.54 9.92
C GLN A 9 -10.70 -2.29 9.32
N LEU A 10 -10.66 -3.63 9.48
CA LEU A 10 -9.59 -4.51 8.95
C LEU A 10 -10.14 -5.80 8.32
N SER A 11 -11.38 -5.78 7.83
CA SER A 11 -12.05 -6.96 7.26
C SER A 11 -11.94 -7.07 5.75
N GLU A 12 -11.40 -6.06 5.08
CA GLU A 12 -11.21 -6.09 3.64
C GLU A 12 -9.83 -6.69 3.29
N VAL A 13 -9.76 -7.43 2.19
CA VAL A 13 -8.50 -7.94 1.65
C VAL A 13 -7.86 -6.83 0.82
N GLY A 14 -6.80 -6.22 1.34
CA GLY A 14 -6.10 -5.12 0.68
C GLY A 14 -4.67 -4.97 1.17
N GLY A 15 -3.84 -4.29 0.38
CA GLY A 15 -2.43 -4.07 0.73
C GLY A 15 -2.25 -3.22 1.98
N LEU A 16 -3.14 -2.25 2.22
CA LEU A 16 -3.07 -1.38 3.39
C LEU A 16 -3.40 -2.15 4.68
N GLU A 17 -4.47 -2.93 4.66
CA GLU A 17 -4.89 -3.74 5.80
C GLU A 17 -3.78 -4.74 6.17
N ARG A 18 -3.15 -5.37 5.16
CA ARG A 18 -2.03 -6.28 5.36
C ARG A 18 -0.85 -5.57 6.03
N ILE A 19 -0.43 -4.42 5.51
CA ILE A 19 0.69 -3.63 6.08
C ILE A 19 0.42 -3.25 7.53
N LEU A 20 -0.78 -2.80 7.86
CA LEU A 20 -1.13 -2.43 9.24
C LEU A 20 -1.08 -3.63 10.18
N VAL A 21 -1.58 -4.79 9.73
CA VAL A 21 -1.51 -6.04 10.51
C VAL A 21 -0.05 -6.49 10.68
N ASP A 22 0.74 -6.54 9.61
CA ASP A 22 2.15 -6.94 9.65
C ASP A 22 2.98 -6.02 10.55
N LYS A 23 2.71 -4.71 10.52
CA LYS A 23 3.33 -3.71 11.40
C LYS A 23 3.00 -3.98 12.87
N MET A 24 1.72 -4.20 13.19
CA MET A 24 1.29 -4.49 14.55
C MET A 24 1.87 -5.81 15.06
N ASN A 25 1.88 -6.87 14.23
CA ASN A 25 2.46 -8.17 14.56
C ASN A 25 3.96 -8.04 14.83
N TRP A 26 4.70 -7.33 13.98
CA TRP A 26 6.14 -7.10 14.19
C TRP A 26 6.40 -6.33 15.49
N LEU A 27 5.64 -5.26 15.77
CA LEU A 27 5.78 -4.51 17.02
C LEU A 27 5.47 -5.37 18.25
N CYS A 28 4.44 -6.22 18.15
CA CYS A 28 4.08 -7.14 19.24
C CYS A 28 5.15 -8.21 19.48
N SER A 29 5.94 -8.57 18.48
CA SER A 29 7.07 -9.51 18.64
C SER A 29 8.25 -8.90 19.41
N GLN A 30 8.32 -7.57 19.50
CA GLN A 30 9.40 -6.89 20.26
C GLN A 30 9.16 -6.96 21.77
N SER A 31 10.17 -7.38 22.51
CA SER A 31 10.15 -7.74 23.94
C SER A 31 9.81 -6.58 24.82
N LYS A 32 9.19 -5.64 24.78
CA LYS A 32 8.82 -4.50 25.68
C LYS A 32 7.71 -3.64 25.06
N THR A 33 7.03 -4.16 24.02
CA THR A 33 6.00 -3.42 23.34
C THR A 33 4.65 -4.12 23.50
N GLU A 34 3.67 -3.41 24.03
CA GLU A 34 2.26 -3.81 24.07
C GLU A 34 1.52 -3.09 22.95
N VAL A 35 0.81 -3.83 22.13
CA VAL A 35 0.02 -3.26 21.01
C VAL A 35 -1.46 -3.39 21.33
N VAL A 36 -2.21 -2.31 21.15
CA VAL A 36 -3.66 -2.26 21.29
C VAL A 36 -4.28 -1.77 19.99
N LEU A 37 -5.21 -2.51 19.43
CA LEU A 37 -5.97 -2.15 18.26
C LEU A 37 -7.34 -1.65 18.64
N ILE A 38 -7.71 -0.42 18.30
CA ILE A 38 -9.04 0.13 18.51
C ILE A 38 -9.75 0.23 17.15
N LEU A 39 -10.76 -0.62 16.94
CA LEU A 39 -11.60 -0.63 15.74
C LEU A 39 -12.83 0.23 15.94
N LEU A 40 -13.06 1.19 15.05
CA LEU A 40 -14.09 2.21 15.20
C LEU A 40 -15.48 1.70 14.78
N TRP A 41 -15.56 1.09 13.59
CA TRP A 41 -16.84 0.71 13.00
C TRP A 41 -17.21 -0.73 13.32
N HIS A 42 -18.52 -0.97 13.39
CA HIS A 42 -19.06 -2.32 13.51
C HIS A 42 -18.79 -3.08 12.21
N ASP A 43 -18.06 -4.18 12.33
CA ASP A 43 -17.81 -5.11 11.24
C ASP A 43 -18.18 -6.53 11.70
N LYS A 44 -19.08 -7.17 10.95
CA LYS A 44 -19.51 -8.56 11.21
C LYS A 44 -18.52 -9.58 10.65
N LYS A 45 -17.60 -9.13 9.77
CA LYS A 45 -16.63 -10.01 9.14
C LYS A 45 -15.44 -10.27 10.08
N GLN A 46 -14.81 -11.41 9.89
CA GLN A 46 -13.51 -11.68 10.51
C GLN A 46 -12.43 -10.76 9.93
N LEU A 47 -11.34 -10.59 10.66
CA LEU A 47 -10.17 -9.88 10.15
C LEU A 47 -9.66 -10.60 8.89
N ALA A 48 -9.28 -9.83 7.89
CA ALA A 48 -8.80 -10.37 6.61
C ALA A 48 -7.44 -11.07 6.74
N TYR A 49 -6.65 -10.65 7.72
CA TYR A 49 -5.30 -11.15 7.97
C TYR A 49 -5.14 -11.58 9.43
N HIS A 50 -4.22 -12.52 9.68
CA HIS A 50 -3.92 -13.03 11.01
C HIS A 50 -3.26 -11.96 11.88
N LEU A 51 -3.88 -11.66 13.02
CA LEU A 51 -3.35 -10.75 14.03
C LEU A 51 -2.84 -11.57 15.23
N ASP A 52 -1.66 -11.24 15.73
CA ASP A 52 -1.04 -11.91 16.89
C ASP A 52 -1.98 -11.86 18.09
N GLU A 53 -2.18 -12.99 18.76
CA GLU A 53 -3.14 -13.15 19.88
C GLU A 53 -2.81 -12.26 21.07
N ARG A 54 -1.58 -11.81 21.21
CA ARG A 54 -1.15 -10.88 22.26
C ARG A 54 -1.67 -9.46 22.04
N ILE A 55 -2.09 -9.12 20.82
CA ILE A 55 -2.62 -7.79 20.49
C ILE A 55 -4.04 -7.67 21.03
N LYS A 56 -4.23 -6.72 21.94
CA LYS A 56 -5.54 -6.46 22.52
C LYS A 56 -6.43 -5.71 21.54
N ILE A 57 -7.58 -6.32 21.17
CA ILE A 57 -8.54 -5.70 20.27
C ILE A 57 -9.67 -5.07 21.07
N VAL A 58 -9.90 -3.78 20.90
CA VAL A 58 -11.03 -3.02 21.43
C VAL A 58 -11.94 -2.65 20.26
N ARG A 59 -13.18 -3.13 20.26
CA ARG A 59 -14.17 -2.83 19.22
C ARG A 59 -15.19 -1.82 19.75
N LEU A 60 -15.28 -0.65 19.13
CA LEU A 60 -16.32 0.34 19.51
C LEU A 60 -17.69 -0.06 18.96
N ASN A 61 -17.73 -0.88 17.92
CA ASN A 61 -18.95 -1.44 17.32
C ASN A 61 -19.99 -0.39 16.90
N VAL A 62 -19.56 0.78 16.47
CA VAL A 62 -20.46 1.84 16.01
C VAL A 62 -20.88 1.56 14.56
N PRO A 63 -22.16 1.67 14.20
CA PRO A 63 -22.61 1.50 12.83
C PRO A 63 -21.98 2.52 11.89
N ARG A 64 -21.45 2.06 10.73
CA ARG A 64 -20.93 2.94 9.68
C ARG A 64 -22.09 3.40 8.79
N VAL A 65 -22.45 4.68 8.90
CA VAL A 65 -23.51 5.30 8.08
C VAL A 65 -22.93 6.49 7.30
N LYS A 66 -23.34 6.64 6.03
CA LYS A 66 -22.95 7.81 5.23
C LYS A 66 -23.30 9.11 5.96
N GLY A 67 -22.39 10.11 5.87
CA GLY A 67 -22.57 11.41 6.50
C GLY A 67 -22.07 11.54 7.93
N GLY A 68 -21.50 10.47 8.52
CA GLY A 68 -20.81 10.55 9.82
C GLY A 68 -21.73 10.84 11.04
N ILE A 69 -23.04 10.58 10.93
CA ILE A 69 -24.04 10.89 11.98
C ILE A 69 -23.70 10.26 13.35
N PHE A 70 -22.98 9.14 13.36
CA PHE A 70 -22.55 8.46 14.59
C PHE A 70 -21.15 8.88 15.06
N PHE A 71 -20.51 9.86 14.42
CA PHE A 71 -19.17 10.29 14.83
C PHE A 71 -19.12 10.83 16.28
N PRO A 72 -20.12 11.54 16.81
CA PRO A 72 -20.14 11.92 18.24
C PRO A 72 -20.08 10.73 19.19
N LEU A 73 -20.75 9.62 18.84
CA LEU A 73 -20.69 8.37 19.62
C LEU A 73 -19.30 7.72 19.51
N VAL A 74 -18.71 7.69 18.30
CA VAL A 74 -17.33 7.21 18.10
C VAL A 74 -16.38 8.03 18.97
N TRP A 75 -16.49 9.36 18.93
CA TRP A 75 -15.68 10.28 19.73
C TRP A 75 -15.79 10.02 21.24
N LEU A 76 -17.03 9.83 21.74
CA LEU A 76 -17.27 9.54 23.15
C LEU A 76 -16.65 8.19 23.57
N LEU A 77 -16.89 7.14 22.79
CA LEU A 77 -16.39 5.79 23.08
C LEU A 77 -14.84 5.75 22.93
N TYR A 78 -14.29 6.39 21.93
CA TYR A 78 -12.85 6.53 21.75
C TYR A 78 -12.21 7.19 22.99
N ASN A 79 -12.74 8.34 23.43
CA ASN A 79 -12.20 9.07 24.58
C ASN A 79 -12.24 8.23 25.86
N ARG A 80 -13.30 7.41 26.05
CA ARG A 80 -13.38 6.47 27.16
C ARG A 80 -12.30 5.39 27.07
N GLU A 81 -12.15 4.77 25.91
CA GLU A 81 -11.22 3.66 25.75
C GLU A 81 -9.75 4.13 25.74
N VAL A 82 -9.42 5.27 25.12
CA VAL A 82 -8.05 5.79 25.15
C VAL A 82 -7.62 6.17 26.58
N LYS A 83 -8.54 6.71 27.38
CA LYS A 83 -8.31 6.98 28.81
C LYS A 83 -8.10 5.69 29.61
N ARG A 84 -8.78 4.60 29.26
CA ARG A 84 -8.64 3.29 29.91
C ARG A 84 -7.34 2.56 29.49
N VAL A 85 -7.00 2.63 28.20
CA VAL A 85 -5.80 2.01 27.64
C VAL A 85 -4.54 2.73 28.08
N HIS A 86 -4.58 4.06 28.17
CA HIS A 86 -3.48 4.93 28.52
C HIS A 86 -2.21 4.66 27.69
N PRO A 87 -2.28 4.80 26.35
CA PRO A 87 -1.17 4.52 25.47
C PRO A 87 -0.03 5.55 25.62
N ASP A 88 1.21 5.10 25.46
CA ASP A 88 2.37 5.98 25.34
C ASP A 88 2.40 6.68 23.98
N ILE A 89 1.95 5.94 22.93
CA ILE A 89 1.85 6.43 21.55
C ILE A 89 0.51 5.99 20.95
N THR A 90 -0.18 6.92 20.27
CA THR A 90 -1.39 6.62 19.50
C THR A 90 -1.14 6.92 18.02
N VAL A 91 -1.33 5.93 17.16
CA VAL A 91 -1.22 6.03 15.70
C VAL A 91 -2.61 6.07 15.09
N PHE A 92 -2.88 7.09 14.31
CA PHE A 92 -4.15 7.31 13.62
C PHE A 92 -3.95 7.17 12.12
N SER A 93 -4.92 6.54 11.46
CA SER A 93 -4.98 6.43 10.01
C SER A 93 -6.38 6.81 9.52
N TRP A 94 -6.54 7.10 8.23
CA TRP A 94 -7.79 7.49 7.56
C TRP A 94 -8.49 8.74 8.12
N VAL A 95 -9.65 9.07 7.53
CA VAL A 95 -10.39 10.31 7.82
C VAL A 95 -10.97 10.34 9.23
N ALA A 96 -11.58 9.24 9.69
CA ALA A 96 -12.12 9.19 11.05
C ALA A 96 -10.99 9.25 12.09
N GLY A 97 -9.85 8.59 11.83
CA GLY A 97 -8.65 8.72 12.65
C GLY A 97 -8.13 10.16 12.69
N ALA A 98 -8.10 10.86 11.55
CA ALA A 98 -7.70 12.27 11.48
C ALA A 98 -8.62 13.19 12.32
N LEU A 99 -9.92 12.95 12.29
CA LEU A 99 -10.89 13.66 13.14
C LEU A 99 -10.63 13.41 14.62
N LEU A 100 -10.39 12.15 15.02
CA LEU A 100 -10.09 11.80 16.40
C LEU A 100 -8.73 12.36 16.85
N ALA A 101 -7.72 12.34 16.00
CA ALA A 101 -6.42 12.95 16.28
C ALA A 101 -6.51 14.46 16.47
N THR A 102 -7.47 15.11 15.77
CA THR A 102 -7.69 16.55 15.86
C THR A 102 -8.51 16.95 17.07
N PHE A 103 -9.61 16.25 17.34
CA PHE A 103 -10.63 16.65 18.32
C PHE A 103 -10.78 15.69 19.50
N GLY A 104 -10.16 14.50 19.43
CA GLY A 104 -10.24 13.51 20.49
C GLY A 104 -9.28 13.80 21.66
N MET A 105 -9.49 13.05 22.74
CA MET A 105 -8.59 13.06 23.89
C MET A 105 -7.22 12.49 23.48
N LYS A 106 -6.17 13.09 24.01
CA LYS A 106 -4.80 12.62 23.82
C LYS A 106 -4.27 12.01 25.11
N CYS A 107 -3.76 10.81 25.00
CA CYS A 107 -2.92 10.19 26.01
C CYS A 107 -1.60 9.84 25.32
N GLY A 108 -0.48 10.29 25.88
CA GLY A 108 0.85 10.12 25.27
C GLY A 108 1.04 10.90 23.97
N LYS A 109 1.97 10.43 23.16
CA LYS A 109 2.31 11.02 21.85
C LYS A 109 1.35 10.57 20.76
N THR A 110 1.15 11.42 19.78
CA THR A 110 0.18 11.19 18.69
C THR A 110 0.85 11.26 17.33
N ILE A 111 0.61 10.25 16.49
CA ILE A 111 1.12 10.15 15.13
C ILE A 111 -0.09 10.03 14.19
N PHE A 112 -0.09 10.79 13.11
CA PHE A 112 -0.98 10.57 11.99
C PHE A 112 -0.21 9.93 10.83
N GLU A 113 -0.66 8.78 10.35
CA GLU A 113 -0.09 8.05 9.22
C GLU A 113 -0.94 8.25 7.98
N SER A 114 -0.39 8.93 6.97
CA SER A 114 -1.02 9.16 5.67
C SER A 114 -0.70 8.00 4.72
N HIS A 115 -1.73 7.37 4.17
CA HIS A 115 -1.60 6.25 3.23
C HIS A 115 -2.05 6.58 1.81
N SER A 116 -2.39 7.84 1.54
CA SER A 116 -2.88 8.29 0.24
C SER A 116 -2.33 9.66 -0.10
N ASP A 117 -2.50 10.06 -1.34
CA ASP A 117 -2.22 11.42 -1.78
C ASP A 117 -3.08 12.44 -1.01
N SER A 118 -2.47 13.15 -0.09
CA SER A 118 -3.16 14.14 0.75
C SER A 118 -3.73 15.31 -0.05
N ARG A 119 -3.27 15.55 -1.29
CA ARG A 119 -3.83 16.57 -2.20
C ARG A 119 -5.20 16.18 -2.75
N LEU A 120 -5.47 14.88 -2.88
CA LEU A 120 -6.75 14.35 -3.35
C LEU A 120 -7.80 14.30 -2.25
N LEU A 121 -7.42 14.50 -0.99
CA LEU A 121 -8.38 14.52 0.12
C LEU A 121 -9.28 15.75 0.02
N LYS A 122 -10.58 15.52 -0.06
CA LYS A 122 -11.61 16.57 -0.13
C LYS A 122 -11.66 17.52 1.08
N HIS A 123 -10.95 17.18 2.16
CA HIS A 123 -11.01 17.87 3.44
C HIS A 123 -9.68 18.55 3.81
N HIS A 124 -9.15 19.43 2.95
CA HIS A 124 -7.90 20.15 3.20
C HIS A 124 -7.85 20.90 4.54
N TRP A 125 -9.00 21.42 5.02
CA TRP A 125 -9.09 22.07 6.30
C TRP A 125 -8.74 21.11 7.46
N LEU A 126 -9.17 19.85 7.37
CA LEU A 126 -8.88 18.83 8.38
C LEU A 126 -7.39 18.56 8.45
N LEU A 127 -6.70 18.42 7.34
CA LEU A 127 -5.25 18.23 7.31
C LEU A 127 -4.50 19.43 7.88
N ARG A 128 -4.93 20.66 7.53
CA ARG A 128 -4.36 21.89 8.09
C ARG A 128 -4.48 21.94 9.61
N THR A 129 -5.64 21.56 10.16
CA THR A 129 -5.85 21.55 11.61
C THR A 129 -5.10 20.39 12.27
N LEU A 130 -5.14 19.19 11.67
CA LEU A 130 -4.53 17.97 12.16
C LEU A 130 -3.02 18.15 12.40
N GLN A 131 -2.29 18.71 11.43
CA GLN A 131 -0.83 18.83 11.52
C GLN A 131 -0.34 19.67 12.69
N HIS A 132 -1.17 20.59 13.22
CA HIS A 132 -0.88 21.34 14.44
C HIS A 132 -1.26 20.59 15.73
N ARG A 133 -2.00 19.50 15.60
CA ARG A 133 -2.59 18.78 16.73
C ARG A 133 -1.88 17.47 17.05
N VAL A 134 -1.13 16.91 16.10
CA VAL A 134 -0.34 15.68 16.30
C VAL A 134 1.12 16.02 16.60
N ASP A 135 1.83 15.08 17.25
CA ASP A 135 3.25 15.23 17.55
C ASP A 135 4.11 14.92 16.31
N ALA A 136 3.65 13.99 15.47
CA ALA A 136 4.29 13.67 14.19
C ALA A 136 3.25 13.30 13.12
N VAL A 137 3.62 13.56 11.86
CA VAL A 137 2.97 13.04 10.67
C VAL A 137 3.94 12.09 9.98
N VAL A 138 3.47 10.92 9.60
CA VAL A 138 4.21 9.96 8.78
C VAL A 138 3.54 9.86 7.42
N THR A 139 4.33 10.01 6.37
CA THR A 139 3.90 9.87 4.98
C THR A 139 4.69 8.75 4.30
N LEU A 140 4.17 8.22 3.20
CA LEU A 140 4.83 7.15 2.47
C LEU A 140 5.86 7.67 1.47
N THR A 141 5.71 8.93 1.03
CA THR A 141 6.54 9.56 -0.01
C THR A 141 6.95 10.98 0.37
N PRO A 142 8.08 11.48 -0.15
CA PRO A 142 8.50 12.87 0.05
C PRO A 142 7.51 13.90 -0.49
N GLU A 143 6.84 13.57 -1.60
CA GLU A 143 5.85 14.46 -2.23
C GLU A 143 4.62 14.65 -1.34
N ASP A 144 4.16 13.60 -0.64
CA ASP A 144 3.08 13.72 0.32
C ASP A 144 3.52 14.47 1.57
N ALA A 145 4.77 14.29 2.01
CA ALA A 145 5.35 15.04 3.13
C ALA A 145 5.33 16.56 2.91
N ALA A 146 5.51 17.00 1.67
CA ALA A 146 5.46 18.42 1.30
C ALA A 146 4.06 19.06 1.53
N CYS A 147 3.01 18.26 1.73
CA CYS A 147 1.67 18.74 2.07
C CYS A 147 1.53 19.16 3.55
N PHE A 148 2.47 18.75 4.42
CA PHE A 148 2.41 18.94 5.88
C PHE A 148 3.44 19.97 6.38
N THR A 149 3.48 21.14 5.75
CA THR A 149 4.50 22.20 6.00
C THR A 149 4.49 22.81 7.39
N SER A 150 3.40 22.66 8.13
CA SER A 150 3.23 23.25 9.47
C SER A 150 3.19 22.17 10.57
N ALA A 151 3.47 20.92 10.26
CA ALA A 151 3.58 19.87 11.26
C ALA A 151 4.84 20.02 12.10
N ARG A 152 4.75 19.65 13.39
CA ARG A 152 5.90 19.71 14.31
C ARG A 152 7.03 18.79 13.88
N MET A 153 6.68 17.63 13.35
CA MET A 153 7.58 16.62 12.81
C MET A 153 6.91 15.94 11.64
N VAL A 154 7.62 15.81 10.53
CA VAL A 154 7.20 15.00 9.40
C VAL A 154 8.30 13.97 9.14
N ASP A 155 7.92 12.71 9.03
CA ASP A 155 8.84 11.63 8.68
C ASP A 155 8.31 10.89 7.46
N VAL A 156 9.19 10.52 6.54
CA VAL A 156 8.82 9.72 5.36
C VAL A 156 9.21 8.28 5.66
N ILE A 157 8.24 7.44 5.98
CA ILE A 157 8.45 6.01 6.25
C ILE A 157 7.62 5.23 5.23
N PRO A 158 8.25 4.60 4.24
CA PRO A 158 7.55 3.87 3.20
C PRO A 158 6.86 2.62 3.75
N ASN A 159 5.97 2.04 2.96
CA ASN A 159 5.48 0.69 3.23
C ASN A 159 6.58 -0.34 2.96
N PHE A 160 6.45 -1.50 3.58
CA PHE A 160 7.31 -2.66 3.38
C PHE A 160 6.49 -3.84 2.83
N THR A 161 7.17 -4.89 2.42
CA THR A 161 6.52 -6.17 2.16
C THR A 161 6.99 -7.23 3.16
N SER A 162 6.07 -8.11 3.56
CA SER A 162 6.36 -9.33 4.31
C SER A 162 6.61 -10.54 3.40
N LEU A 163 6.47 -10.35 2.08
CA LEU A 163 6.78 -11.40 1.12
C LEU A 163 8.26 -11.75 1.18
N GLN A 164 8.52 -13.04 1.05
CA GLN A 164 9.90 -13.53 0.94
C GLN A 164 10.32 -13.56 -0.54
N PRO A 165 11.58 -13.30 -0.83
CA PRO A 165 12.12 -13.46 -2.18
C PRO A 165 11.81 -14.86 -2.74
N VAL A 166 11.42 -14.92 -4.00
CA VAL A 166 11.30 -16.19 -4.72
C VAL A 166 12.72 -16.71 -4.99
N ALA A 167 12.99 -17.93 -4.57
CA ALA A 167 14.34 -18.50 -4.65
C ALA A 167 14.81 -18.67 -6.10
N GLU A 168 13.90 -19.00 -7.02
CA GLU A 168 14.21 -19.20 -8.43
C GLU A 168 13.02 -18.74 -9.28
N VAL A 169 13.23 -17.70 -10.09
CA VAL A 169 12.26 -17.17 -11.04
C VAL A 169 12.49 -17.83 -12.41
N ASP A 170 11.45 -18.41 -12.98
CA ASP A 170 11.51 -18.94 -14.35
C ASP A 170 11.27 -17.82 -15.38
N TYR A 171 12.35 -17.16 -15.79
CA TYR A 171 12.28 -16.09 -16.78
C TYR A 171 11.97 -16.58 -18.21
N THR A 172 11.86 -17.91 -18.46
CA THR A 172 11.45 -18.45 -19.77
C THR A 172 9.95 -18.39 -19.96
N ARG A 173 9.18 -18.19 -18.89
CA ARG A 173 7.71 -18.06 -18.93
C ARG A 173 7.31 -16.85 -19.75
N LYS A 174 6.36 -17.07 -20.65
CA LYS A 174 5.77 -16.05 -21.51
C LYS A 174 4.50 -15.47 -20.88
N HIS A 175 4.60 -15.06 -19.62
CA HIS A 175 3.52 -14.51 -18.84
C HIS A 175 3.91 -13.17 -18.22
N CYS A 176 3.09 -12.15 -18.46
CA CYS A 176 3.15 -10.87 -17.75
C CYS A 176 2.12 -10.87 -16.64
N ILE A 177 2.49 -10.38 -15.46
CA ILE A 177 1.60 -10.27 -14.31
C ILE A 177 1.19 -8.83 -14.11
N ALA A 178 -0.10 -8.61 -13.86
CA ALA A 178 -0.63 -7.36 -13.32
C ALA A 178 -1.49 -7.68 -12.08
N MET A 179 -1.32 -6.92 -11.00
CA MET A 179 -2.00 -7.20 -9.74
C MET A 179 -2.50 -5.92 -9.07
N GLY A 180 -3.78 -5.93 -8.67
CA GLY A 180 -4.39 -4.84 -7.93
C GLY A 180 -5.90 -4.78 -8.10
N ARG A 181 -6.56 -3.91 -7.33
CA ARG A 181 -8.01 -3.73 -7.44
C ARG A 181 -8.40 -3.23 -8.84
N LEU A 182 -9.45 -3.79 -9.42
CA LEU A 182 -9.99 -3.34 -10.71
C LEU A 182 -10.82 -2.06 -10.49
N VAL A 183 -10.14 -0.94 -10.35
CA VAL A 183 -10.71 0.39 -10.11
C VAL A 183 -10.14 1.41 -11.10
N VAL A 184 -10.77 2.57 -11.23
CA VAL A 184 -10.42 3.61 -12.21
C VAL A 184 -8.94 4.04 -12.08
N GLU A 185 -8.42 4.11 -10.86
CA GLU A 185 -7.05 4.54 -10.57
C GLU A 185 -5.99 3.59 -11.14
N LYS A 186 -6.32 2.29 -11.34
CA LYS A 186 -5.39 1.28 -11.86
C LYS A 186 -5.36 1.20 -13.39
N ASP A 187 -6.36 1.74 -14.06
CA ASP A 187 -6.48 1.88 -15.52
C ASP A 187 -6.21 0.60 -16.33
N TYR A 188 -6.79 -0.51 -15.90
CA TYR A 188 -6.69 -1.77 -16.63
C TYR A 188 -7.22 -1.72 -18.07
N PRO A 189 -8.29 -0.95 -18.42
CA PRO A 189 -8.68 -0.80 -19.81
C PRO A 189 -7.55 -0.26 -20.70
N ARG A 190 -6.73 0.69 -20.21
CA ARG A 190 -5.53 1.15 -20.93
C ARG A 190 -4.50 0.05 -21.06
N MET A 191 -4.28 -0.76 -20.02
CA MET A 191 -3.38 -1.92 -20.08
C MET A 191 -3.79 -2.88 -21.19
N ILE A 192 -5.09 -3.19 -21.33
CA ILE A 192 -5.61 -4.06 -22.38
C ILE A 192 -5.37 -3.45 -23.77
N ALA A 193 -5.58 -2.13 -23.94
CA ALA A 193 -5.31 -1.43 -25.19
C ALA A 193 -3.81 -1.48 -25.56
N LEU A 194 -2.89 -1.33 -24.60
CA LEU A 194 -1.45 -1.49 -24.82
C LEU A 194 -1.10 -2.93 -25.15
N TRP A 195 -1.71 -3.89 -24.44
CA TRP A 195 -1.51 -5.32 -24.66
C TRP A 195 -1.91 -5.76 -26.06
N SER A 196 -2.99 -5.20 -26.62
CA SER A 196 -3.42 -5.47 -28.00
C SER A 196 -2.36 -5.14 -29.07
N ARG A 197 -1.49 -4.14 -28.78
CA ARG A 197 -0.38 -3.78 -29.65
C ARG A 197 0.83 -4.73 -29.46
N ILE A 198 1.07 -5.14 -28.22
CA ILE A 198 2.19 -6.03 -27.86
C ILE A 198 2.01 -7.42 -28.47
N VAL A 199 0.82 -8.01 -28.40
CA VAL A 199 0.56 -9.36 -28.93
C VAL A 199 0.60 -9.46 -30.45
N GLN A 200 0.63 -8.35 -31.17
CA GLN A 200 0.85 -8.37 -32.63
C GLN A 200 2.23 -8.92 -33.00
N THR A 201 3.24 -8.69 -32.16
CA THR A 201 4.61 -9.20 -32.34
C THR A 201 4.89 -10.43 -31.48
N HIS A 202 4.22 -10.57 -30.36
CA HIS A 202 4.39 -11.67 -29.40
C HIS A 202 3.05 -12.37 -29.07
N PRO A 203 2.41 -13.07 -30.04
CA PRO A 203 1.06 -13.62 -29.88
C PRO A 203 0.99 -14.81 -28.90
N ASP A 204 2.13 -15.35 -28.49
CA ASP A 204 2.28 -16.47 -27.56
C ASP A 204 2.47 -16.01 -26.08
N TRP A 205 2.45 -14.71 -25.83
CA TRP A 205 2.48 -14.18 -24.48
C TRP A 205 1.08 -14.00 -23.89
N VAL A 206 0.96 -14.16 -22.59
CA VAL A 206 -0.28 -14.04 -21.83
C VAL A 206 -0.14 -12.97 -20.77
N LEU A 207 -1.17 -12.14 -20.58
CA LEU A 207 -1.31 -11.20 -19.48
C LEU A 207 -2.24 -11.80 -18.42
N ASP A 208 -1.70 -12.10 -17.25
CA ASP A 208 -2.44 -12.59 -16.10
C ASP A 208 -2.77 -11.42 -15.16
N ILE A 209 -4.07 -11.17 -14.97
CA ILE A 209 -4.55 -10.06 -14.12
C ILE A 209 -5.16 -10.65 -12.85
N TYR A 210 -4.57 -10.30 -11.69
CA TYR A 210 -5.04 -10.69 -10.37
C TYR A 210 -5.70 -9.51 -9.68
N GLY A 211 -6.97 -9.62 -9.37
CA GLY A 211 -7.72 -8.62 -8.64
C GLY A 211 -9.21 -8.62 -8.97
N GLU A 212 -9.96 -7.89 -8.15
CA GLU A 212 -11.39 -7.65 -8.30
C GLU A 212 -11.69 -6.15 -8.12
N GLY A 213 -12.85 -5.70 -8.61
CA GLY A 213 -13.28 -4.32 -8.40
C GLY A 213 -14.39 -3.87 -9.33
N SER A 214 -14.79 -2.61 -9.16
CA SER A 214 -15.92 -2.00 -9.86
C SER A 214 -15.72 -1.85 -11.38
N GLU A 215 -14.48 -1.87 -11.85
CA GLU A 215 -14.15 -1.72 -13.28
C GLU A 215 -14.03 -3.07 -14.03
N ARG A 216 -14.29 -4.22 -13.36
CA ARG A 216 -14.19 -5.55 -13.97
C ARG A 216 -14.92 -5.64 -15.30
N GLY A 217 -16.17 -5.17 -15.34
CA GLY A 217 -16.96 -5.20 -16.57
C GLY A 217 -16.37 -4.39 -17.73
N LYS A 218 -15.68 -3.27 -17.43
CA LYS A 218 -14.98 -2.48 -18.47
C LYS A 218 -13.72 -3.19 -18.96
N VAL A 219 -13.02 -3.90 -18.08
CA VAL A 219 -11.85 -4.72 -18.46
C VAL A 219 -12.28 -5.86 -19.37
N GLU A 220 -13.35 -6.59 -19.04
CA GLU A 220 -13.94 -7.65 -19.88
C GLU A 220 -14.41 -7.11 -21.24
N GLN A 221 -15.04 -5.93 -21.27
CA GLN A 221 -15.42 -5.26 -22.52
C GLN A 221 -14.20 -4.90 -23.38
N ALA A 222 -13.11 -4.41 -22.76
CA ALA A 222 -11.87 -4.10 -23.48
C ALA A 222 -11.22 -5.36 -24.05
N ILE A 223 -11.16 -6.46 -23.30
CA ILE A 223 -10.66 -7.76 -23.77
C ILE A 223 -11.45 -8.23 -25.03
N SER A 224 -12.77 -8.18 -24.96
CA SER A 224 -13.63 -8.57 -26.08
C SER A 224 -13.49 -7.62 -27.28
N HIS A 225 -13.40 -6.30 -27.03
CA HIS A 225 -13.23 -5.30 -28.10
C HIS A 225 -11.94 -5.51 -28.91
N PHE A 226 -10.85 -5.91 -28.26
CA PHE A 226 -9.56 -6.17 -28.90
C PHE A 226 -9.35 -7.66 -29.26
N HIS A 227 -10.34 -8.53 -29.05
CA HIS A 227 -10.27 -9.97 -29.33
C HIS A 227 -9.09 -10.70 -28.62
N LEU A 228 -8.92 -10.40 -27.31
CA LEU A 228 -7.77 -10.85 -26.51
C LEU A 228 -8.11 -11.99 -25.53
N GLU A 229 -9.22 -12.71 -25.73
CA GLU A 229 -9.72 -13.75 -24.82
C GLU A 229 -8.72 -14.90 -24.58
N ARG A 230 -7.77 -15.09 -25.54
CA ARG A 230 -6.72 -16.10 -25.41
C ARG A 230 -5.41 -15.57 -24.80
N GLN A 231 -5.22 -14.25 -24.83
CA GLN A 231 -3.98 -13.60 -24.39
C GLN A 231 -4.13 -12.82 -23.07
N VAL A 232 -5.35 -12.77 -22.50
CA VAL A 232 -5.61 -12.11 -21.20
C VAL A 232 -6.45 -13.02 -20.33
N VAL A 233 -5.99 -13.26 -19.09
CA VAL A 233 -6.69 -14.07 -18.11
C VAL A 233 -7.00 -13.25 -16.86
N LEU A 234 -8.27 -13.20 -16.46
CA LEU A 234 -8.72 -12.55 -15.23
C LEU A 234 -8.89 -13.60 -14.13
N HIS A 235 -7.94 -13.68 -13.21
CA HIS A 235 -7.91 -14.69 -12.13
C HIS A 235 -8.80 -14.36 -10.92
N GLY A 236 -9.26 -13.10 -10.80
CA GLY A 236 -9.87 -12.63 -9.56
C GLY A 236 -8.85 -12.34 -8.47
N SER A 237 -9.32 -12.16 -7.23
CA SER A 237 -8.42 -11.93 -6.10
C SER A 237 -7.73 -13.22 -5.64
N THR A 238 -6.46 -13.11 -5.23
CA THR A 238 -5.68 -14.22 -4.69
C THR A 238 -5.19 -13.94 -3.28
N GLN A 239 -5.11 -14.99 -2.46
CA GLN A 239 -4.40 -14.95 -1.17
C GLN A 239 -2.95 -15.42 -1.30
N ASN A 240 -2.63 -16.17 -2.36
CA ASN A 240 -1.29 -16.66 -2.63
C ASN A 240 -0.54 -15.72 -3.57
N VAL A 241 -0.17 -14.56 -3.06
CA VAL A 241 0.45 -13.47 -3.82
C VAL A 241 1.81 -13.86 -4.38
N THR A 242 2.61 -14.59 -3.61
CA THR A 242 3.95 -15.06 -4.04
C THR A 242 3.85 -16.01 -5.24
N GLU A 243 2.92 -16.96 -5.22
CA GLU A 243 2.70 -17.88 -6.33
C GLU A 243 2.22 -17.15 -7.59
N ALA A 244 1.32 -16.16 -7.41
CA ALA A 244 0.85 -15.35 -8.52
C ALA A 244 1.99 -14.58 -9.20
N PHE A 245 2.92 -13.99 -8.44
CA PHE A 245 4.11 -13.36 -9.02
C PHE A 245 5.04 -14.39 -9.65
N ALA A 246 5.28 -15.54 -9.00
CA ALA A 246 6.15 -16.60 -9.52
C ALA A 246 5.60 -17.26 -10.79
N SER A 247 4.31 -17.07 -11.13
CA SER A 247 3.72 -17.60 -12.37
C SER A 247 4.15 -16.84 -13.63
N GLY A 248 4.72 -15.63 -13.50
CA GLY A 248 5.14 -14.81 -14.63
C GLY A 248 6.63 -14.48 -14.65
N SER A 249 7.02 -13.67 -15.62
CA SER A 249 8.41 -13.23 -15.83
C SER A 249 8.58 -11.72 -16.00
N ILE A 250 7.48 -10.95 -16.05
CA ILE A 250 7.44 -9.49 -16.16
C ILE A 250 6.25 -8.98 -15.34
N PHE A 251 6.39 -7.85 -14.64
CA PHE A 251 5.28 -7.17 -13.97
C PHE A 251 4.90 -5.87 -14.67
N LEU A 252 3.60 -5.64 -14.85
CA LEU A 252 3.05 -4.48 -15.55
C LEU A 252 2.17 -3.63 -14.62
N LEU A 253 2.35 -2.29 -14.67
CA LEU A 253 1.49 -1.34 -13.94
C LEU A 253 1.13 -0.15 -14.84
N THR A 254 -0.18 0.14 -14.95
CA THR A 254 -0.70 1.26 -15.76
C THR A 254 -1.47 2.29 -14.94
N SER A 255 -1.27 2.32 -13.64
CA SER A 255 -2.01 3.18 -12.72
C SER A 255 -1.94 4.66 -13.10
N ARG A 256 -3.05 5.37 -12.91
CA ARG A 256 -3.16 6.85 -13.06
C ARG A 256 -2.62 7.58 -11.85
N THR A 257 -2.71 6.97 -10.68
CA THR A 257 -2.23 7.51 -9.41
C THR A 257 -2.02 6.39 -8.41
N GLU A 258 -1.02 6.54 -7.56
CA GLU A 258 -0.69 5.62 -6.48
C GLU A 258 -0.35 6.41 -5.20
N GLY A 259 -0.65 5.83 -4.03
CA GLY A 259 -0.15 6.38 -2.78
C GLY A 259 1.31 6.03 -2.53
N PHE A 260 1.69 4.76 -2.85
CA PHE A 260 3.07 4.25 -2.72
C PHE A 260 3.38 3.16 -3.73
N ALA A 261 2.37 2.50 -4.31
CA ALA A 261 2.52 1.35 -5.22
C ALA A 261 3.24 0.14 -4.57
N LEU A 262 2.73 -0.31 -3.41
CA LEU A 262 3.28 -1.47 -2.69
C LEU A 262 3.48 -2.70 -3.59
N VAL A 263 2.59 -2.90 -4.56
CA VAL A 263 2.66 -4.00 -5.53
C VAL A 263 3.96 -4.03 -6.35
N LEU A 264 4.61 -2.86 -6.55
CA LEU A 264 5.94 -2.79 -7.20
C LEU A 264 7.02 -3.35 -6.28
N VAL A 265 6.94 -3.03 -4.97
CA VAL A 265 7.85 -3.62 -3.96
C VAL A 265 7.70 -5.14 -3.94
N GLU A 266 6.47 -5.62 -4.00
CA GLU A 266 6.16 -7.04 -4.01
C GLU A 266 6.67 -7.76 -5.27
N ALA A 267 6.42 -7.18 -6.45
CA ALA A 267 6.90 -7.71 -7.72
C ALA A 267 8.44 -7.76 -7.76
N ALA A 268 9.11 -6.68 -7.32
CA ALA A 268 10.56 -6.62 -7.23
C ALA A 268 11.13 -7.64 -6.22
N THR A 269 10.49 -7.81 -5.06
CA THR A 269 10.87 -8.83 -4.08
C THR A 269 10.78 -10.24 -4.67
N CYS A 270 9.79 -10.49 -5.53
CA CYS A 270 9.66 -11.74 -6.24
C CYS A 270 10.56 -11.84 -7.48
N GLY A 271 11.46 -10.88 -7.74
CA GLY A 271 12.44 -10.91 -8.81
C GLY A 271 11.88 -10.59 -10.20
N LEU A 272 10.70 -9.97 -10.30
CA LEU A 272 10.15 -9.60 -11.60
C LEU A 272 10.70 -8.24 -12.07
N PRO A 273 11.21 -8.13 -13.32
CA PRO A 273 11.42 -6.84 -13.95
C PRO A 273 10.08 -6.13 -14.16
N ILE A 274 10.06 -4.82 -13.95
CA ILE A 274 8.84 -4.02 -13.89
C ILE A 274 8.77 -3.06 -15.07
N VAL A 275 7.58 -2.92 -15.68
CA VAL A 275 7.25 -1.80 -16.55
C VAL A 275 6.07 -1.05 -15.94
N ALA A 276 6.27 0.21 -15.58
CA ALA A 276 5.26 1.03 -14.93
C ALA A 276 5.22 2.43 -15.53
N PHE A 277 4.03 3.03 -15.59
CA PHE A 277 3.94 4.47 -15.82
C PHE A 277 4.37 5.26 -14.59
N ASP A 278 5.07 6.37 -14.82
CA ASP A 278 5.44 7.33 -13.79
C ASP A 278 4.24 8.20 -13.42
N CYS A 279 3.26 7.58 -12.78
CA CYS A 279 2.11 8.28 -12.25
C CYS A 279 2.46 8.99 -10.92
N PRO A 280 1.65 10.00 -10.50
CA PRO A 280 1.92 10.73 -9.28
C PRO A 280 2.15 9.83 -8.06
N TYR A 281 3.18 10.14 -7.30
CA TYR A 281 3.66 9.65 -6.00
C TYR A 281 4.29 8.27 -5.95
N GLY A 282 3.65 7.21 -6.40
CA GLY A 282 4.06 5.84 -6.04
C GLY A 282 5.31 5.35 -6.78
N PRO A 283 5.26 5.14 -8.09
CA PRO A 283 6.26 4.38 -8.82
C PRO A 283 7.68 4.91 -8.70
N ARG A 284 7.90 6.23 -8.86
CA ARG A 284 9.23 6.87 -8.77
C ARG A 284 9.89 6.76 -7.39
N ASN A 285 9.13 6.48 -6.34
CA ASN A 285 9.65 6.29 -5.00
C ASN A 285 10.09 4.84 -4.72
N VAL A 286 9.69 3.92 -5.58
CA VAL A 286 10.00 2.49 -5.49
C VAL A 286 11.00 2.09 -6.58
N MET A 287 10.81 2.58 -7.80
CA MET A 287 11.56 2.18 -8.99
C MET A 287 12.75 3.10 -9.27
N ASP A 288 13.78 2.50 -9.80
CA ASP A 288 14.90 3.14 -10.50
C ASP A 288 15.28 2.31 -11.74
N GLU A 289 16.38 2.66 -12.41
CA GLU A 289 16.83 1.97 -13.62
C GLU A 289 17.22 0.50 -13.39
N LYS A 290 17.40 0.07 -12.14
CA LYS A 290 17.84 -1.29 -11.80
C LYS A 290 16.68 -2.29 -11.77
N ASN A 291 15.46 -1.82 -11.45
CA ASN A 291 14.32 -2.73 -11.30
C ASN A 291 13.32 -2.68 -12.46
N GLY A 292 13.64 -1.96 -13.53
CA GLY A 292 12.84 -1.96 -14.76
C GLY A 292 12.70 -0.60 -15.41
N PHE A 293 11.56 -0.36 -16.02
CA PHE A 293 11.28 0.82 -16.82
C PHE A 293 10.19 1.68 -16.17
N LEU A 294 10.55 2.88 -15.77
CA LEU A 294 9.62 3.91 -15.35
C LEU A 294 9.32 4.85 -16.51
N ILE A 295 8.14 4.73 -17.09
CA ILE A 295 7.76 5.39 -18.35
C ILE A 295 6.94 6.65 -18.06
N PRO A 296 7.23 7.80 -18.70
CA PRO A 296 6.39 8.99 -18.60
C PRO A 296 4.91 8.66 -18.86
N TYR A 297 4.02 9.15 -18.00
CA TYR A 297 2.62 8.70 -17.93
C TYR A 297 1.84 8.73 -19.26
N GLU A 298 2.15 9.67 -20.14
CA GLU A 298 1.44 9.83 -21.42
C GLU A 298 2.13 9.12 -22.62
N ASN A 299 3.22 8.39 -22.37
CA ASN A 299 4.03 7.79 -23.44
C ASN A 299 3.73 6.29 -23.62
N ASP A 300 2.61 5.99 -24.29
CA ASP A 300 2.19 4.63 -24.60
C ASP A 300 3.21 3.88 -25.49
N ASP A 301 3.84 4.58 -26.43
CA ASP A 301 4.81 3.98 -27.36
C ASP A 301 6.06 3.52 -26.60
N ALA A 302 6.57 4.32 -25.69
CA ALA A 302 7.71 3.94 -24.85
C ALA A 302 7.32 2.77 -23.90
N TYR A 303 6.08 2.73 -23.40
CA TYR A 303 5.62 1.63 -22.56
C TYR A 303 5.61 0.31 -23.34
N VAL A 304 5.04 0.30 -24.54
CA VAL A 304 5.02 -0.87 -25.42
C VAL A 304 6.45 -1.30 -25.77
N ALA A 305 7.31 -0.37 -26.15
CA ALA A 305 8.71 -0.66 -26.47
C ALA A 305 9.48 -1.30 -25.31
N ALA A 306 9.27 -0.81 -24.07
CA ALA A 306 9.89 -1.36 -22.88
C ALA A 306 9.44 -2.80 -22.60
N VAL A 307 8.14 -3.08 -22.75
CA VAL A 307 7.62 -4.45 -22.59
C VAL A 307 8.21 -5.37 -23.65
N LEU A 308 8.21 -4.96 -24.92
CA LEU A 308 8.80 -5.74 -26.03
C LEU A 308 10.29 -6.03 -25.78
N GLN A 309 11.07 -5.06 -25.33
CA GLN A 309 12.48 -5.23 -24.99
C GLN A 309 12.70 -6.31 -23.93
N LEU A 310 11.83 -6.38 -22.91
CA LEU A 310 11.88 -7.45 -21.92
C LEU A 310 11.43 -8.79 -22.51
N MET A 311 10.44 -8.83 -23.40
CA MET A 311 9.97 -10.07 -24.03
C MET A 311 11.00 -10.69 -24.95
N ASP A 312 11.81 -9.88 -25.63
CA ASP A 312 12.80 -10.33 -26.60
C ASP A 312 14.00 -11.07 -25.98
N SER A 313 14.30 -10.86 -24.69
CA SER A 313 15.51 -11.41 -24.10
C SER A 313 15.30 -11.98 -22.69
N VAL A 314 15.37 -13.31 -22.58
CA VAL A 314 15.37 -14.03 -21.28
C VAL A 314 16.54 -13.55 -20.41
N ALA A 315 17.74 -13.41 -21.00
CA ALA A 315 18.93 -12.98 -20.27
C ALA A 315 18.76 -11.56 -19.71
N PHE A 316 18.11 -10.67 -20.48
CA PHE A 316 17.84 -9.31 -20.03
C PHE A 316 16.79 -9.27 -18.91
N ARG A 317 15.69 -10.05 -19.04
CA ARG A 317 14.70 -10.20 -17.96
C ARG A 317 15.35 -10.68 -16.66
N LYS A 318 16.22 -11.73 -16.79
CA LYS A 318 16.93 -12.26 -15.63
C LYS A 318 17.82 -11.21 -14.97
N LYS A 319 18.59 -10.49 -15.77
CA LYS A 319 19.50 -9.43 -15.26
C LYS A 319 18.70 -8.39 -14.46
N ILE A 320 17.64 -7.82 -15.05
CA ILE A 320 16.81 -6.79 -14.38
C ILE A 320 16.10 -7.36 -13.17
N GLY A 321 15.59 -8.60 -13.23
CA GLY A 321 14.93 -9.23 -12.09
C GLY A 321 15.87 -9.48 -10.91
N ASP A 322 17.08 -9.96 -11.16
CA ASP A 322 18.10 -10.17 -10.13
C ASP A 322 18.53 -8.82 -9.49
N GLU A 323 18.74 -7.77 -10.31
CA GLU A 323 19.05 -6.42 -9.83
C GLU A 323 17.90 -5.83 -9.00
N SER A 324 16.65 -6.02 -9.45
CA SER A 324 15.42 -5.61 -8.76
C SER A 324 15.32 -6.21 -7.36
N GLN A 325 15.53 -7.52 -7.24
CA GLN A 325 15.46 -8.24 -5.98
C GLN A 325 16.53 -7.78 -4.98
N ASN A 326 17.72 -7.42 -5.45
CA ASN A 326 18.79 -6.89 -4.60
C ASN A 326 18.50 -5.46 -4.11
N ASP A 327 18.04 -4.58 -4.99
CA ASP A 327 17.79 -3.17 -4.67
C ASP A 327 16.61 -2.98 -3.70
N ILE A 328 15.59 -3.83 -3.80
CA ILE A 328 14.34 -3.67 -3.05
C ILE A 328 14.46 -3.95 -1.55
N THR A 329 15.61 -4.46 -1.08
CA THR A 329 15.85 -4.79 0.33
C THR A 329 15.68 -3.60 1.28
N ARG A 330 15.81 -2.37 0.77
CA ARG A 330 15.51 -1.12 1.51
C ARG A 330 14.05 -1.03 1.99
N PHE A 331 13.14 -1.77 1.37
CA PHE A 331 11.73 -1.90 1.74
C PHE A 331 11.42 -3.22 2.46
N SER A 332 12.43 -3.92 2.96
CA SER A 332 12.21 -5.07 3.81
C SER A 332 11.52 -4.66 5.11
N GLN A 333 10.73 -5.57 5.69
CA GLN A 333 10.03 -5.33 6.95
C GLN A 333 10.99 -4.83 8.04
N GLU A 334 12.16 -5.46 8.18
CA GLU A 334 13.14 -5.08 9.19
C GLU A 334 13.65 -3.64 8.99
N CYS A 335 14.10 -3.29 7.78
CA CYS A 335 14.61 -1.95 7.48
C CYS A 335 13.56 -0.85 7.75
N VAL A 336 12.33 -1.06 7.32
CA VAL A 336 11.27 -0.07 7.50
C VAL A 336 10.82 0.01 8.95
N MET A 337 10.69 -1.14 9.66
CA MET A 337 10.28 -1.14 11.06
C MET A 337 11.32 -0.52 11.98
N GLN A 338 12.62 -0.59 11.66
CA GLN A 338 13.66 0.15 12.39
C GLN A 338 13.47 1.67 12.30
N ARG A 339 12.98 2.20 11.18
CA ARG A 339 12.63 3.63 11.05
C ARG A 339 11.46 4.00 11.96
N TRP A 340 10.44 3.14 12.09
CA TRP A 340 9.35 3.31 13.04
C TRP A 340 9.83 3.31 14.50
N VAL A 341 10.70 2.37 14.88
CA VAL A 341 11.29 2.31 16.22
C VAL A 341 12.09 3.58 16.51
N HIS A 342 12.85 4.07 15.53
CA HIS A 342 13.59 5.33 15.67
C HIS A 342 12.65 6.53 15.88
N LEU A 343 11.58 6.63 15.11
CA LEU A 343 10.55 7.68 15.29
C LEU A 343 9.92 7.62 16.69
N PHE A 344 9.51 6.44 17.14
CA PHE A 344 8.94 6.26 18.48
C PHE A 344 9.91 6.70 19.56
N SER A 345 11.19 6.33 19.44
CA SER A 345 12.23 6.72 20.37
C SER A 345 12.41 8.25 20.41
N ARG A 346 12.51 8.90 19.25
CA ARG A 346 12.60 10.38 19.15
C ARG A 346 11.42 11.07 19.84
N LEU A 347 10.20 10.57 19.65
CA LEU A 347 9.00 11.14 20.28
C LEU A 347 9.00 10.98 21.80
N MET A 348 9.45 9.83 22.33
CA MET A 348 9.48 9.57 23.76
C MET A 348 10.58 10.37 24.48
N PHE A 349 11.76 10.51 23.87
CA PHE A 349 12.89 11.23 24.48
C PHE A 349 12.80 12.76 24.33
N SER A 350 12.07 13.28 23.35
CA SER A 350 11.85 14.72 23.21
C SER A 350 11.10 15.36 24.39
N THR A 351 10.57 14.56 25.31
CA THR A 351 9.85 15.03 26.52
C THR A 351 10.79 15.22 27.73
N GLN A 352 12.07 14.81 27.66
CA GLN A 352 13.02 14.91 28.78
C GLN A 352 13.88 16.18 28.78
N CYS A 353 13.71 17.06 27.78
CA CYS A 353 14.48 18.32 27.64
C CYS A 353 13.61 19.59 27.77
N LEU A 354 12.50 19.53 28.44
CA LEU A 354 11.69 20.66 28.89
C LEU A 354 11.43 20.48 30.39
#